data_ec2c1cd4f4e60455a04493d67ba4534c
#
_entry.id   ec2c1cd4f4e60455a04493d67ba4534c
#
_cell.length_a   1.000
_cell.length_b   1.000
_cell.length_c   1.000
_cell.angle_alpha   90.00
_cell.angle_beta   90.00
_cell.angle_gamma   90.00
#
_symmetry.space_group_name_H-M   'P 1'
#
loop_
_entity.id
_entity.type
_entity.pdbx_description
1 polymer ?
#
loop_
_entity_poly.entity_id
_entity_poly.type
_entity_poly.pdbx_seq_one_letter_code
_entity_poly.pdbx_strand_id
1 'polypeptide(L)'
;MTSTTWDPSQYLRHADHRSRPFHDLVNRIPTTPRRITDLGCGPGNVTATLTDRWPDAVITGVDNSAAMIERAQQDHPGIRFTLGDIATHRPDTDLLLSNAALQWVPDHADLFPQWIDALPVGGTFAFQVPGNFRSPSHTLLADLRNSPRWAGHLAGAERADVLEPAEYLDRLADLHCTVDAWETTYLHVLTGPHDTPGGLVLDWMLGTGLRPALDALPDPEQRAAFLAEYGELLDRAYPATPHGTVLPFRRIFVIAVKQ
;
A
#
# COMPACT_ATOMS: atom_id res chain seq x y z
N MET A 1 1.94 15.07 13.41
CA MET A 1 1.65 14.21 12.25
C MET A 1 0.17 14.36 11.94
N THR A 2 -0.20 14.93 10.80
CA THR A 2 -1.59 15.07 10.39
C THR A 2 -2.10 13.69 10.00
N SER A 3 -3.06 13.17 10.77
CA SER A 3 -3.77 11.92 10.48
C SER A 3 -4.47 12.07 9.12
N THR A 4 -3.98 11.38 8.10
CA THR A 4 -4.64 11.29 6.80
C THR A 4 -5.96 10.54 6.99
N THR A 5 -7.08 11.23 6.85
CA THR A 5 -8.41 10.59 6.97
C THR A 5 -8.67 9.73 5.74
N TRP A 6 -8.68 8.40 5.91
CA TRP A 6 -8.97 7.44 4.85
C TRP A 6 -10.48 7.27 4.68
N ASP A 7 -10.96 7.34 3.42
CA ASP A 7 -12.34 7.04 3.06
C ASP A 7 -12.45 5.58 2.56
N PRO A 8 -13.12 4.68 3.31
CA PRO A 8 -13.27 3.29 2.94
C PRO A 8 -13.97 3.08 1.61
N SER A 9 -14.94 3.93 1.24
CA SER A 9 -15.72 3.79 0.01
C SER A 9 -14.88 4.10 -1.23
N GLN A 10 -14.00 5.11 -1.16
CA GLN A 10 -13.06 5.43 -2.24
C GLN A 10 -11.98 4.35 -2.37
N TYR A 11 -11.53 3.78 -1.24
CA TYR A 11 -10.55 2.69 -1.22
C TYR A 11 -11.09 1.42 -1.91
N LEU A 12 -12.37 1.10 -1.74
CA LEU A 12 -12.98 -0.12 -2.29
C LEU A 12 -13.32 -0.04 -3.79
N ARG A 13 -13.30 1.13 -4.44
CA ARG A 13 -13.59 1.26 -5.89
C ARG A 13 -12.72 0.39 -6.80
N HIS A 14 -11.51 0.06 -6.37
CA HIS A 14 -10.55 -0.77 -7.11
C HIS A 14 -10.16 -2.03 -6.32
N ALA A 15 -11.09 -2.57 -5.52
CA ALA A 15 -10.82 -3.68 -4.61
C ALA A 15 -10.23 -4.91 -5.34
N ASP A 16 -10.78 -5.29 -6.49
CA ASP A 16 -10.33 -6.46 -7.25
C ASP A 16 -8.87 -6.34 -7.71
N HIS A 17 -8.47 -5.17 -8.17
CA HIS A 17 -7.08 -4.91 -8.58
C HIS A 17 -6.10 -4.82 -7.39
N ARG A 18 -6.60 -4.47 -6.23
CA ARG A 18 -5.79 -4.31 -5.00
C ARG A 18 -5.69 -5.59 -4.18
N SER A 19 -6.66 -6.50 -4.31
CA SER A 19 -6.66 -7.79 -3.60
C SER A 19 -5.75 -8.83 -4.24
N ARG A 20 -5.59 -8.82 -5.57
CA ARG A 20 -4.73 -9.78 -6.27
C ARG A 20 -3.30 -9.86 -5.73
N PRO A 21 -2.57 -8.75 -5.52
CA PRO A 21 -1.23 -8.81 -4.92
C PRO A 21 -1.21 -9.43 -3.51
N PHE A 22 -2.27 -9.23 -2.73
CA PHE A 22 -2.39 -9.86 -1.42
C PHE A 22 -2.46 -11.38 -1.54
N HIS A 23 -3.29 -11.90 -2.43
CA HIS A 23 -3.41 -13.34 -2.65
C HIS A 23 -2.12 -13.93 -3.25
N ASP A 24 -1.46 -13.22 -4.15
CA ASP A 24 -0.18 -13.66 -4.73
C ASP A 24 0.91 -13.76 -3.64
N LEU A 25 0.93 -12.83 -2.67
CA LEU A 25 1.81 -12.90 -1.49
C LEU A 25 1.44 -14.09 -0.60
N VAL A 26 0.18 -14.15 -0.16
CA VAL A 26 -0.30 -15.16 0.79
C VAL A 26 -0.09 -16.56 0.26
N ASN A 27 -0.32 -16.79 -1.03
CA ASN A 27 -0.17 -18.10 -1.66
C ASN A 27 1.27 -18.63 -1.66
N ARG A 28 2.27 -17.76 -1.55
CA ARG A 28 3.69 -18.15 -1.47
C ARG A 28 4.21 -18.36 -0.06
N ILE A 29 3.44 -18.01 0.98
CA ILE A 29 3.86 -18.21 2.38
C ILE A 29 3.98 -19.72 2.65
N PRO A 30 5.19 -20.22 3.03
CA PRO A 30 5.45 -21.65 3.15
C PRO A 30 5.00 -22.25 4.48
N THR A 31 4.68 -21.41 5.47
CA THR A 31 4.39 -21.81 6.84
C THR A 31 2.89 -21.97 7.10
N THR A 32 2.54 -22.71 8.17
CA THR A 32 1.17 -22.86 8.67
C THR A 32 1.08 -22.17 10.04
N PRO A 33 0.76 -20.87 10.09
CA PRO A 33 0.70 -20.10 11.32
C PRO A 33 -0.54 -20.48 12.15
N ARG A 34 -0.41 -20.34 13.46
CA ARG A 34 -1.55 -20.41 14.40
C ARG A 34 -2.04 -19.03 14.81
N ARG A 35 -1.16 -18.03 14.74
CA ARG A 35 -1.47 -16.63 15.06
C ARG A 35 -0.96 -15.77 13.91
N ILE A 36 -1.85 -14.93 13.40
CA ILE A 36 -1.58 -14.03 12.28
C ILE A 36 -1.87 -12.61 12.73
N THR A 37 -0.93 -11.71 12.47
CA THR A 37 -1.16 -10.27 12.63
C THR A 37 -1.00 -9.58 11.27
N ASP A 38 -2.05 -8.88 10.83
CA ASP A 38 -2.05 -8.06 9.61
C ASP A 38 -1.89 -6.58 9.98
N LEU A 39 -0.72 -6.02 9.66
CA LEU A 39 -0.36 -4.61 9.94
C LEU A 39 -0.81 -3.71 8.80
N GLY A 40 -1.66 -2.73 9.12
CA GLY A 40 -2.32 -1.86 8.14
C GLY A 40 -3.46 -2.58 7.43
N CYS A 41 -4.29 -3.29 8.20
CA CYS A 41 -5.35 -4.14 7.69
C CYS A 41 -6.47 -3.38 6.96
N GLY A 42 -6.55 -2.05 7.11
CA GLY A 42 -7.60 -1.23 6.52
C GLY A 42 -9.00 -1.70 6.98
N PRO A 43 -9.98 -1.77 6.05
CA PRO A 43 -11.34 -2.21 6.38
C PRO A 43 -11.48 -3.74 6.53
N GLY A 44 -10.38 -4.49 6.56
CA GLY A 44 -10.35 -5.92 6.87
C GLY A 44 -10.78 -6.87 5.75
N ASN A 45 -11.15 -6.38 4.58
CA ASN A 45 -11.69 -7.19 3.48
C ASN A 45 -10.72 -8.27 2.98
N VAL A 46 -9.42 -7.97 2.85
CA VAL A 46 -8.42 -8.97 2.47
C VAL A 46 -7.95 -9.79 3.68
N THR A 47 -7.86 -9.18 4.86
CA THR A 47 -7.55 -9.87 6.11
C THR A 47 -8.53 -11.01 6.38
N ALA A 48 -9.81 -10.81 6.09
CA ALA A 48 -10.85 -11.82 6.29
C ALA A 48 -10.63 -13.07 5.42
N THR A 49 -10.03 -12.93 4.23
CA THR A 49 -9.75 -14.09 3.35
C THR A 49 -8.66 -15.02 3.88
N LEU A 50 -7.90 -14.59 4.90
CA LEU A 50 -6.92 -15.45 5.56
C LEU A 50 -7.57 -16.65 6.28
N THR A 51 -8.85 -16.53 6.68
CA THR A 51 -9.61 -17.62 7.28
C THR A 51 -9.83 -18.78 6.32
N ASP A 52 -9.90 -18.51 5.01
CA ASP A 52 -10.06 -19.56 4.00
C ASP A 52 -8.80 -20.42 3.87
N ARG A 53 -7.63 -19.80 4.05
CA ARG A 53 -6.34 -20.49 3.95
C ARG A 53 -5.91 -21.14 5.27
N TRP A 54 -6.17 -20.48 6.39
CA TRP A 54 -5.79 -20.94 7.73
C TRP A 54 -7.00 -20.87 8.68
N PRO A 55 -7.96 -21.81 8.56
CA PRO A 55 -9.21 -21.75 9.31
C PRO A 55 -9.04 -21.87 10.82
N ASP A 56 -7.95 -22.49 11.28
CA ASP A 56 -7.65 -22.68 12.70
C ASP A 56 -6.77 -21.57 13.29
N ALA A 57 -6.37 -20.58 12.49
CA ALA A 57 -5.51 -19.49 12.96
C ALA A 57 -6.32 -18.39 13.66
N VAL A 58 -5.76 -17.85 14.72
CA VAL A 58 -6.24 -16.61 15.35
C VAL A 58 -5.70 -15.42 14.56
N ILE A 59 -6.60 -14.67 13.94
CA ILE A 59 -6.25 -13.53 13.09
C ILE A 59 -6.54 -12.24 13.83
N THR A 60 -5.56 -11.31 13.80
CA THR A 60 -5.70 -9.96 14.34
C THR A 60 -5.32 -8.95 13.27
N GLY A 61 -6.18 -7.99 12.99
CA GLY A 61 -5.88 -6.82 12.14
C GLY A 61 -5.54 -5.60 12.99
N VAL A 62 -4.56 -4.83 12.56
CA VAL A 62 -4.13 -3.56 13.20
C VAL A 62 -4.10 -2.45 12.17
N ASP A 63 -4.74 -1.33 12.46
CA ASP A 63 -4.71 -0.13 11.61
C ASP A 63 -4.75 1.13 12.49
N ASN A 64 -4.17 2.22 12.04
CA ASN A 64 -4.18 3.49 12.75
C ASN A 64 -5.38 4.39 12.45
N SER A 65 -6.25 3.98 11.55
CA SER A 65 -7.49 4.69 11.20
C SER A 65 -8.69 4.12 11.96
N ALA A 66 -9.26 4.92 12.86
CA ALA A 66 -10.45 4.53 13.61
C ALA A 66 -11.62 4.15 12.68
N ALA A 67 -11.81 4.90 11.57
CA ALA A 67 -12.86 4.62 10.61
C ALA A 67 -12.67 3.27 9.89
N MET A 68 -11.42 2.89 9.59
CA MET A 68 -11.11 1.59 9.00
C MET A 68 -11.38 0.46 9.98
N ILE A 69 -10.96 0.61 11.24
CA ILE A 69 -11.19 -0.39 12.29
C ILE A 69 -12.68 -0.57 12.58
N GLU A 70 -13.44 0.53 12.68
CA GLU A 70 -14.89 0.47 12.87
C GLU A 70 -15.56 -0.31 11.73
N ARG A 71 -15.17 -0.02 10.48
CA ARG A 71 -15.69 -0.73 9.31
C ARG A 71 -15.30 -2.21 9.33
N ALA A 72 -14.05 -2.52 9.64
CA ALA A 72 -13.57 -3.90 9.72
C ALA A 72 -14.33 -4.73 10.77
N GLN A 73 -14.58 -4.16 11.94
CA GLN A 73 -15.34 -4.80 13.02
C GLN A 73 -16.81 -5.05 12.64
N GLN A 74 -17.43 -4.13 11.91
CA GLN A 74 -18.80 -4.26 11.42
C GLN A 74 -18.92 -5.35 10.35
N ASP A 75 -18.01 -5.38 9.38
CA ASP A 75 -18.10 -6.29 8.26
C ASP A 75 -17.59 -7.71 8.58
N HIS A 76 -16.66 -7.84 9.54
CA HIS A 76 -15.97 -9.10 9.87
C HIS A 76 -15.93 -9.36 11.40
N PRO A 77 -17.08 -9.54 12.07
CA PRO A 77 -17.17 -9.64 13.53
C PRO A 77 -16.47 -10.87 14.13
N GLY A 78 -16.09 -11.84 13.30
CA GLY A 78 -15.32 -13.03 13.71
C GLY A 78 -13.82 -12.82 13.82
N ILE A 79 -13.31 -11.66 13.41
CA ILE A 79 -11.89 -11.32 13.44
C ILE A 79 -11.64 -10.17 14.42
N ARG A 80 -10.53 -10.22 15.13
CA ARG A 80 -10.15 -9.15 16.04
C ARG A 80 -9.46 -8.02 15.28
N PHE A 81 -10.05 -6.82 15.31
CA PHE A 81 -9.45 -5.60 14.78
C PHE A 81 -9.14 -4.60 15.89
N THR A 82 -7.96 -4.01 15.85
CA THR A 82 -7.45 -3.15 16.93
C THR A 82 -6.88 -1.85 16.34
N LEU A 83 -7.29 -0.73 16.91
CA LEU A 83 -6.67 0.56 16.59
C LEU A 83 -5.24 0.57 17.14
N GLY A 84 -4.25 0.82 16.27
CA GLY A 84 -2.85 0.82 16.67
C GLY A 84 -1.93 1.34 15.57
N ASP A 85 -0.75 1.81 15.98
CA ASP A 85 0.27 2.28 15.04
C ASP A 85 1.25 1.14 14.73
N ILE A 86 1.48 0.90 13.43
CA ILE A 86 2.42 -0.10 12.91
C ILE A 86 3.83 0.11 13.52
N ALA A 87 4.28 1.36 13.63
CA ALA A 87 5.63 1.69 14.10
C ALA A 87 5.88 1.29 15.57
N THR A 88 4.82 1.26 16.38
CA THR A 88 4.93 0.93 17.81
C THR A 88 4.39 -0.46 18.16
N HIS A 89 3.75 -1.13 17.19
CA HIS A 89 3.15 -2.44 17.44
C HIS A 89 4.21 -3.50 17.72
N ARG A 90 3.94 -4.33 18.74
CA ARG A 90 4.76 -5.49 19.11
C ARG A 90 3.92 -6.75 18.89
N PRO A 91 4.15 -7.44 17.77
CA PRO A 91 3.33 -8.61 17.45
C PRO A 91 3.66 -9.81 18.35
N ASP A 92 2.62 -10.47 18.85
CA ASP A 92 2.70 -11.84 19.41
C ASP A 92 2.05 -12.78 18.37
N THR A 93 2.83 -13.23 17.41
CA THR A 93 2.33 -13.88 16.20
C THR A 93 3.33 -14.85 15.60
N ASP A 94 2.87 -15.81 14.81
CA ASP A 94 3.71 -16.71 14.03
C ASP A 94 3.85 -16.22 12.57
N LEU A 95 2.87 -15.45 12.09
CA LEU A 95 2.91 -14.74 10.81
C LEU A 95 2.59 -13.27 11.00
N LEU A 96 3.56 -12.43 10.74
CA LEU A 96 3.39 -11.00 10.61
C LEU A 96 3.19 -10.65 9.14
N LEU A 97 2.04 -10.08 8.80
CA LEU A 97 1.66 -9.73 7.44
C LEU A 97 1.52 -8.22 7.31
N SER A 98 1.85 -7.66 6.15
CA SER A 98 1.50 -6.28 5.80
C SER A 98 1.27 -6.12 4.30
N ASN A 99 0.11 -5.59 3.94
CA ASN A 99 -0.28 -5.45 2.55
C ASN A 99 -0.51 -3.98 2.17
N ALA A 100 0.36 -3.41 1.36
CA ALA A 100 0.26 -2.03 0.87
C ALA A 100 0.10 -0.98 2.00
N ALA A 101 0.78 -1.19 3.13
CA ALA A 101 0.75 -0.30 4.29
C ALA A 101 2.13 0.29 4.64
N LEU A 102 3.22 -0.52 4.54
CA LEU A 102 4.55 -0.10 4.98
C LEU A 102 5.09 1.12 4.22
N GLN A 103 4.69 1.32 2.98
CA GLN A 103 5.06 2.51 2.21
C GLN A 103 4.55 3.82 2.83
N TRP A 104 3.68 3.78 3.82
CA TRP A 104 3.19 4.96 4.56
C TRP A 104 3.95 5.21 5.85
N VAL A 105 4.83 4.29 6.23
CA VAL A 105 5.66 4.37 7.42
C VAL A 105 7.06 4.80 6.98
N PRO A 106 7.50 6.03 7.30
CA PRO A 106 8.87 6.45 7.01
C PRO A 106 9.87 5.46 7.62
N ASP A 107 10.92 5.17 6.88
CA ASP A 107 12.02 4.30 7.33
C ASP A 107 11.54 2.94 7.90
N HIS A 108 10.44 2.40 7.33
CA HIS A 108 9.81 1.16 7.81
C HIS A 108 10.77 -0.02 7.93
N ALA A 109 11.85 -0.04 7.15
CA ALA A 109 12.85 -1.09 7.22
C ALA A 109 13.67 -1.05 8.53
N ASP A 110 13.72 0.07 9.22
CA ASP A 110 14.38 0.19 10.53
C ASP A 110 13.56 -0.47 11.66
N LEU A 111 12.30 -0.83 11.37
CA LEU A 111 11.43 -1.59 12.27
C LEU A 111 11.63 -3.11 12.14
N PHE A 112 12.32 -3.60 11.11
CA PHE A 112 12.50 -5.02 10.86
C PHE A 112 13.18 -5.77 12.02
N PRO A 113 14.26 -5.25 12.65
CA PRO A 113 14.89 -5.94 13.77
C PRO A 113 13.89 -6.25 14.89
N GLN A 114 13.08 -5.28 15.31
CA GLN A 114 12.12 -5.48 16.39
C GLN A 114 11.01 -6.47 16.03
N TRP A 115 10.59 -6.52 14.76
CA TRP A 115 9.54 -7.44 14.32
C TRP A 115 10.08 -8.86 14.18
N ILE A 116 11.28 -9.01 13.61
CA ILE A 116 11.93 -10.32 13.50
C ILE A 116 12.27 -10.87 14.90
N ASP A 117 12.74 -10.03 15.82
CA ASP A 117 13.01 -10.46 17.21
C ASP A 117 11.75 -10.99 17.90
N ALA A 118 10.60 -10.37 17.67
CA ALA A 118 9.32 -10.77 18.26
C ALA A 118 8.75 -12.09 17.66
N LEU A 119 9.16 -12.48 16.47
CA LEU A 119 8.73 -13.74 15.86
C LEU A 119 9.46 -14.94 16.49
N PRO A 120 8.79 -16.09 16.65
CA PRO A 120 9.46 -17.34 17.01
C PRO A 120 10.37 -17.82 15.88
N VAL A 121 11.32 -18.73 16.16
CA VAL A 121 12.04 -19.47 15.13
C VAL A 121 11.04 -20.19 14.23
N GLY A 122 11.21 -20.11 12.92
CA GLY A 122 10.25 -20.56 11.91
C GLY A 122 9.07 -19.60 11.68
N GLY A 123 8.95 -18.53 12.46
CA GLY A 123 7.96 -17.47 12.23
C GLY A 123 8.26 -16.69 10.96
N THR A 124 7.22 -16.14 10.36
CA THR A 124 7.28 -15.52 9.04
C THR A 124 6.90 -14.04 9.12
N PHE A 125 7.70 -13.19 8.49
CA PHE A 125 7.33 -11.82 8.14
C PHE A 125 7.11 -11.75 6.62
N ALA A 126 5.90 -11.37 6.19
CA ALA A 126 5.55 -11.30 4.78
C ALA A 126 4.89 -9.95 4.47
N PHE A 127 5.35 -9.27 3.44
CA PHE A 127 4.74 -8.01 3.04
C PHE A 127 4.81 -7.76 1.54
N GLN A 128 3.93 -6.89 1.06
CA GLN A 128 4.07 -6.28 -0.26
C GLN A 128 3.87 -4.77 -0.18
N VAL A 129 4.60 -4.07 -1.03
CA VAL A 129 4.52 -2.61 -1.21
C VAL A 129 4.43 -2.24 -2.68
N PRO A 130 3.79 -1.10 -3.04
CA PRO A 130 3.90 -0.56 -4.39
C PRO A 130 5.33 -0.14 -4.69
N GLY A 131 5.83 -0.50 -5.88
CA GLY A 131 7.17 -0.17 -6.37
C GLY A 131 7.16 0.74 -7.59
N ASN A 132 6.13 1.57 -7.77
CA ASN A 132 5.93 2.39 -8.98
C ASN A 132 6.38 3.85 -8.85
N PHE A 133 7.23 4.16 -7.89
CA PHE A 133 7.70 5.54 -7.66
C PHE A 133 8.49 6.10 -8.85
N ARG A 134 9.06 5.23 -9.69
CA ARG A 134 9.74 5.60 -10.95
C ARG A 134 8.85 5.49 -12.19
N SER A 135 7.55 5.16 -12.04
CA SER A 135 6.61 5.15 -13.17
C SER A 135 6.22 6.58 -13.59
N PRO A 136 5.80 6.80 -14.84
CA PRO A 136 5.41 8.13 -15.31
C PRO A 136 4.39 8.84 -14.41
N SER A 137 3.42 8.11 -13.84
CA SER A 137 2.44 8.71 -12.93
C SER A 137 3.09 9.35 -11.69
N HIS A 138 4.18 8.79 -11.16
CA HIS A 138 4.86 9.33 -9.98
C HIS A 138 5.93 10.36 -10.35
N THR A 139 6.71 10.12 -11.41
CA THR A 139 7.74 11.08 -11.83
C THR A 139 7.13 12.38 -12.34
N LEU A 140 6.07 12.32 -13.15
CA LEU A 140 5.34 13.52 -13.60
C LEU A 140 4.70 14.29 -12.43
N LEU A 141 4.20 13.58 -11.41
CA LEU A 141 3.69 14.23 -10.20
C LEU A 141 4.82 14.95 -9.44
N ALA A 142 5.98 14.30 -9.31
CA ALA A 142 7.15 14.90 -8.65
C ALA A 142 7.66 16.13 -9.43
N ASP A 143 7.78 16.04 -10.74
CA ASP A 143 8.22 17.13 -11.61
C ASP A 143 7.24 18.32 -11.54
N LEU A 144 5.93 18.05 -11.58
CA LEU A 144 4.90 19.08 -11.46
C LEU A 144 4.96 19.79 -10.10
N ARG A 145 5.07 19.03 -9.00
CA ARG A 145 5.23 19.60 -7.65
C ARG A 145 6.43 20.54 -7.54
N ASN A 146 7.54 20.16 -8.16
CA ASN A 146 8.80 20.90 -8.12
C ASN A 146 8.86 22.02 -9.17
N SER A 147 7.83 22.20 -10.00
CA SER A 147 7.77 23.26 -10.99
C SER A 147 7.72 24.65 -10.31
N PRO A 148 8.19 25.72 -10.98
CA PRO A 148 8.16 27.08 -10.40
C PRO A 148 6.79 27.55 -9.92
N ARG A 149 5.72 27.08 -10.54
CA ARG A 149 4.35 27.38 -10.16
C ARG A 149 3.93 26.74 -8.83
N TRP A 150 4.34 25.50 -8.59
CA TRP A 150 3.77 24.68 -7.52
C TRP A 150 4.73 24.45 -6.34
N ALA A 151 6.04 24.59 -6.54
CA ALA A 151 7.03 24.28 -5.51
C ALA A 151 6.82 25.03 -4.19
N GLY A 152 6.38 26.31 -4.25
CA GLY A 152 6.10 27.10 -3.05
C GLY A 152 4.88 26.62 -2.24
N HIS A 153 3.93 25.95 -2.88
CA HIS A 153 2.70 25.44 -2.25
C HIS A 153 2.84 23.99 -1.76
N LEU A 154 3.71 23.21 -2.41
CA LEU A 154 3.83 21.77 -2.22
C LEU A 154 5.13 21.32 -1.56
N ALA A 155 5.88 22.25 -0.98
CA ALA A 155 7.07 21.94 -0.20
C ALA A 155 6.71 21.00 0.97
N GLY A 156 7.43 19.87 1.10
CA GLY A 156 7.18 18.88 2.13
C GLY A 156 6.04 17.89 1.84
N ALA A 157 5.34 18.01 0.69
CA ALA A 157 4.36 17.02 0.24
C ALA A 157 5.02 15.81 -0.44
N GLU A 158 6.26 15.53 -0.11
CA GLU A 158 7.02 14.40 -0.62
C GLU A 158 6.66 13.11 0.13
N ARG A 159 6.80 12.01 -0.57
CA ARG A 159 6.67 10.68 0.00
C ARG A 159 8.01 9.96 -0.15
N ALA A 160 8.41 9.26 0.91
CA ALA A 160 9.57 8.38 0.85
C ALA A 160 9.34 7.23 -0.13
N ASP A 161 10.38 6.88 -0.88
CA ASP A 161 10.40 5.68 -1.70
C ASP A 161 10.42 4.43 -0.81
N VAL A 162 10.09 3.30 -1.41
CA VAL A 162 10.32 1.98 -0.82
C VAL A 162 11.66 1.44 -1.33
N LEU A 163 12.22 0.47 -0.62
CA LEU A 163 13.46 -0.19 -1.04
C LEU A 163 13.22 -1.11 -2.25
N GLU A 164 14.27 -1.39 -2.99
CA GLU A 164 14.25 -2.40 -4.05
C GLU A 164 14.29 -3.82 -3.47
N PRO A 165 13.85 -4.86 -4.20
CA PRO A 165 13.81 -6.24 -3.69
C PRO A 165 15.13 -6.73 -3.10
N ALA A 166 16.27 -6.40 -3.74
CA ALA A 166 17.59 -6.79 -3.26
C ALA A 166 17.94 -6.14 -1.92
N GLU A 167 17.57 -4.86 -1.72
CA GLU A 167 17.84 -4.15 -0.47
C GLU A 167 17.01 -4.70 0.70
N TYR A 168 15.75 -5.11 0.44
CA TYR A 168 14.94 -5.81 1.44
C TYR A 168 15.51 -7.17 1.78
N LEU A 169 15.97 -7.92 0.76
CA LEU A 169 16.60 -9.22 0.95
C LEU A 169 17.83 -9.11 1.85
N ASP A 170 18.76 -8.18 1.53
CA ASP A 170 19.98 -7.99 2.30
C ASP A 170 19.70 -7.67 3.76
N ARG A 171 18.80 -6.69 4.03
CA ARG A 171 18.44 -6.29 5.40
C ARG A 171 17.83 -7.43 6.22
N LEU A 172 17.01 -8.28 5.62
CA LEU A 172 16.36 -9.39 6.33
C LEU A 172 17.28 -10.62 6.45
N ALA A 173 18.18 -10.85 5.48
CA ALA A 173 19.20 -11.87 5.58
C ALA A 173 20.19 -11.57 6.73
N ASP A 174 20.56 -10.30 6.92
CA ASP A 174 21.39 -9.85 8.04
C ASP A 174 20.72 -10.10 9.41
N LEU A 175 19.39 -10.23 9.44
CA LEU A 175 18.61 -10.60 10.63
C LEU A 175 18.37 -12.12 10.75
N HIS A 176 19.22 -12.93 10.11
CA HIS A 176 19.15 -14.39 10.13
C HIS A 176 17.81 -14.94 9.62
N CYS A 177 17.26 -14.35 8.56
CA CYS A 177 16.09 -14.89 7.87
C CYS A 177 16.47 -15.58 6.56
N THR A 178 15.73 -16.63 6.21
CA THR A 178 15.65 -17.09 4.82
C THR A 178 14.65 -16.20 4.08
N VAL A 179 15.07 -15.58 2.98
CA VAL A 179 14.28 -14.53 2.31
C VAL A 179 13.96 -14.91 0.87
N ASP A 180 12.69 -14.79 0.49
CA ASP A 180 12.20 -14.74 -0.90
C ASP A 180 11.72 -13.32 -1.19
N ALA A 181 12.40 -12.61 -2.09
CA ALA A 181 12.06 -11.25 -2.50
C ALA A 181 11.92 -11.19 -4.02
N TRP A 182 10.78 -10.66 -4.50
CA TRP A 182 10.50 -10.56 -5.94
C TRP A 182 9.64 -9.36 -6.26
N GLU A 183 9.44 -9.11 -7.55
CA GLU A 183 8.52 -8.10 -8.04
C GLU A 183 7.58 -8.64 -9.11
N THR A 184 6.43 -8.00 -9.24
CA THR A 184 5.47 -8.28 -10.30
C THR A 184 4.88 -6.97 -10.82
N THR A 185 4.84 -6.81 -12.13
CA THR A 185 4.12 -5.70 -12.76
C THR A 185 2.75 -6.19 -13.23
N TYR A 186 1.69 -5.66 -12.63
CA TYR A 186 0.32 -5.89 -13.06
C TYR A 186 -0.06 -4.86 -14.11
N LEU A 187 -0.59 -5.30 -15.25
CA LEU A 187 -1.18 -4.41 -16.25
C LEU A 187 -2.65 -4.23 -15.93
N HIS A 188 -3.01 -3.12 -15.28
CA HIS A 188 -4.40 -2.77 -15.06
C HIS A 188 -4.97 -2.13 -16.31
N VAL A 189 -6.02 -2.73 -16.87
CA VAL A 189 -6.78 -2.13 -17.95
C VAL A 189 -7.95 -1.38 -17.32
N LEU A 190 -7.78 -0.07 -17.23
CA LEU A 190 -8.78 0.82 -16.66
C LEU A 190 -9.84 1.12 -17.71
N THR A 191 -11.11 0.88 -17.37
CA THR A 191 -12.26 1.10 -18.25
C THR A 191 -13.32 1.92 -17.53
N GLY A 192 -14.10 2.70 -18.26
CA GLY A 192 -15.19 3.50 -17.72
C GLY A 192 -15.31 4.87 -18.41
N PRO A 193 -16.39 5.59 -18.17
CA PRO A 193 -16.52 6.96 -18.63
C PRO A 193 -15.57 7.87 -17.84
N HIS A 194 -14.94 8.81 -18.52
CA HIS A 194 -14.14 9.87 -17.90
C HIS A 194 -14.23 11.12 -18.73
N ASP A 195 -14.57 12.24 -18.10
CA ASP A 195 -14.78 13.54 -18.76
C ASP A 195 -13.70 14.56 -18.35
N THR A 196 -12.68 14.13 -17.59
CA THR A 196 -11.63 15.01 -17.07
C THR A 196 -10.26 14.62 -17.64
N PRO A 197 -9.35 15.59 -17.84
CA PRO A 197 -7.96 15.30 -18.19
C PRO A 197 -7.30 14.31 -17.21
N GLY A 198 -6.52 13.37 -17.72
CA GLY A 198 -5.91 12.28 -16.96
C GLY A 198 -6.84 11.11 -16.68
N GLY A 199 -8.13 11.29 -16.89
CA GLY A 199 -9.14 10.24 -16.91
C GLY A 199 -9.03 9.25 -15.76
N LEU A 200 -9.05 7.97 -16.10
CA LEU A 200 -9.04 6.87 -15.14
C LEU A 200 -7.73 6.72 -14.36
N VAL A 201 -6.59 7.18 -14.92
CA VAL A 201 -5.31 7.16 -14.19
C VAL A 201 -5.31 8.24 -13.11
N LEU A 202 -5.85 9.42 -13.37
CA LEU A 202 -6.02 10.45 -12.37
C LEU A 202 -6.92 9.97 -11.21
N ASP A 203 -8.05 9.32 -11.53
CA ASP A 203 -8.95 8.74 -10.51
C ASP A 203 -8.23 7.70 -9.64
N TRP A 204 -7.39 6.85 -10.25
CA TRP A 204 -6.54 5.93 -9.51
C TRP A 204 -5.57 6.65 -8.56
N MET A 205 -4.92 7.71 -9.04
CA MET A 205 -3.96 8.49 -8.26
C MET A 205 -4.61 9.29 -7.13
N LEU A 206 -5.87 9.74 -7.28
CA LEU A 206 -6.67 10.38 -6.22
C LEU A 206 -6.81 9.49 -4.99
N GLY A 207 -6.95 8.19 -5.19
CA GLY A 207 -7.02 7.20 -4.10
C GLY A 207 -5.68 6.80 -3.50
N THR A 208 -4.55 7.33 -4.00
CA THR A 208 -3.21 6.86 -3.62
C THR A 208 -2.18 8.00 -3.52
N GLY A 209 -1.36 8.17 -4.55
CA GLY A 209 -0.17 9.05 -4.54
C GLY A 209 -0.44 10.55 -4.49
N LEU A 210 -1.63 11.00 -4.89
CA LEU A 210 -1.99 12.42 -4.94
C LEU A 210 -2.34 13.02 -3.57
N ARG A 211 -2.71 12.22 -2.58
CA ARG A 211 -3.23 12.73 -1.30
C ARG A 211 -2.32 13.76 -0.63
N PRO A 212 -0.99 13.54 -0.49
CA PRO A 212 -0.14 14.54 0.15
C PRO A 212 -0.16 15.91 -0.55
N ALA A 213 -0.22 15.90 -1.90
CA ALA A 213 -0.29 17.14 -2.66
C ALA A 213 -1.64 17.84 -2.50
N LEU A 214 -2.75 17.10 -2.46
CA LEU A 214 -4.08 17.66 -2.28
C LEU A 214 -4.30 18.18 -0.87
N ASP A 215 -3.74 17.54 0.14
CA ASP A 215 -3.80 17.99 1.54
C ASP A 215 -3.01 19.30 1.73
N ALA A 216 -1.95 19.52 0.94
CA ALA A 216 -1.16 20.75 0.92
C ALA A 216 -1.79 21.89 0.10
N LEU A 217 -2.85 21.63 -0.66
CA LEU A 217 -3.59 22.61 -1.46
C LEU A 217 -5.01 22.81 -0.90
N PRO A 218 -5.21 23.65 0.12
CA PRO A 218 -6.52 23.86 0.72
C PRO A 218 -7.48 24.67 -0.19
N ASP A 219 -6.93 25.53 -1.07
CA ASP A 219 -7.69 26.32 -2.00
C ASP A 219 -8.29 25.46 -3.13
N PRO A 220 -9.62 25.42 -3.31
CA PRO A 220 -10.28 24.64 -4.35
C PRO A 220 -9.88 25.01 -5.78
N GLU A 221 -9.61 26.31 -6.07
CA GLU A 221 -9.20 26.74 -7.41
C GLU A 221 -7.78 26.28 -7.74
N GLN A 222 -6.85 26.42 -6.78
CA GLN A 222 -5.50 25.90 -6.94
C GLN A 222 -5.49 24.38 -7.10
N ARG A 223 -6.30 23.66 -6.31
CA ARG A 223 -6.45 22.22 -6.42
C ARG A 223 -6.97 21.81 -7.80
N ALA A 224 -8.00 22.48 -8.30
CA ALA A 224 -8.56 22.21 -9.63
C ALA A 224 -7.53 22.46 -10.75
N ALA A 225 -6.77 23.56 -10.65
CA ALA A 225 -5.71 23.89 -11.61
C ALA A 225 -4.57 22.85 -11.57
N PHE A 226 -4.13 22.41 -10.37
CA PHE A 226 -3.12 21.37 -10.23
C PHE A 226 -3.56 20.04 -10.83
N LEU A 227 -4.81 19.62 -10.56
CA LEU A 227 -5.37 18.39 -11.09
C LEU A 227 -5.51 18.44 -12.62
N ALA A 228 -5.88 19.59 -13.20
CA ALA A 228 -5.97 19.76 -14.65
C ALA A 228 -4.59 19.61 -15.32
N GLU A 229 -3.56 20.30 -14.81
CA GLU A 229 -2.20 20.19 -15.32
C GLU A 229 -1.64 18.77 -15.21
N TYR A 230 -1.83 18.14 -14.05
CA TYR A 230 -1.39 16.77 -13.85
C TYR A 230 -2.15 15.79 -14.77
N GLY A 231 -3.46 15.99 -14.94
CA GLY A 231 -4.28 15.19 -15.83
C GLY A 231 -3.79 15.22 -17.27
N GLU A 232 -3.43 16.40 -17.81
CA GLU A 232 -2.87 16.53 -19.15
C GLU A 232 -1.53 15.79 -19.31
N LEU A 233 -0.71 15.77 -18.26
CA LEU A 233 0.55 15.00 -18.25
C LEU A 233 0.27 13.49 -18.29
N LEU A 234 -0.73 13.04 -17.53
CA LEU A 234 -1.15 11.64 -17.50
C LEU A 234 -1.75 11.16 -18.84
N ASP A 235 -2.57 11.97 -19.51
CA ASP A 235 -3.14 11.64 -20.82
C ASP A 235 -2.06 11.38 -21.87
N ARG A 236 -0.96 12.16 -21.82
CA ARG A 236 0.19 11.96 -22.71
C ARG A 236 0.98 10.70 -22.38
N ALA A 237 1.10 10.37 -21.08
CA ALA A 237 1.88 9.23 -20.61
C ALA A 237 1.11 7.89 -20.73
N TYR A 238 -0.20 7.95 -20.60
CA TYR A 238 -1.10 6.78 -20.61
C TYR A 238 -2.23 6.98 -21.61
N PRO A 239 -1.95 6.94 -22.91
CA PRO A 239 -2.98 7.16 -23.93
C PRO A 239 -4.05 6.06 -23.88
N ALA A 240 -5.29 6.47 -24.14
CA ALA A 240 -6.40 5.53 -24.28
C ALA A 240 -6.20 4.59 -25.46
N THR A 241 -6.56 3.32 -25.28
CA THR A 241 -6.56 2.29 -26.31
C THR A 241 -7.99 1.80 -26.57
N PRO A 242 -8.26 1.03 -27.64
CA PRO A 242 -9.58 0.42 -27.83
C PRO A 242 -10.04 -0.50 -26.70
N HIS A 243 -9.12 -0.94 -25.83
CA HIS A 243 -9.40 -1.83 -24.71
C HIS A 243 -9.48 -1.11 -23.36
N GLY A 244 -9.20 0.21 -23.32
CA GLY A 244 -9.10 1.03 -22.12
C GLY A 244 -7.71 1.65 -21.94
N THR A 245 -7.48 2.29 -20.83
CA THR A 245 -6.17 2.87 -20.48
C THR A 245 -5.35 1.86 -19.69
N VAL A 246 -4.17 1.52 -20.18
CA VAL A 246 -3.29 0.54 -19.53
C VAL A 246 -2.41 1.24 -18.50
N LEU A 247 -2.56 0.88 -17.22
CA LEU A 247 -1.74 1.33 -16.11
C LEU A 247 -0.85 0.18 -15.61
N PRO A 248 0.45 0.14 -15.97
CA PRO A 248 1.39 -0.79 -15.36
C PRO A 248 1.59 -0.44 -13.88
N PHE A 249 1.42 -1.42 -13.01
CA PHE A 249 1.52 -1.23 -11.57
C PHE A 249 2.47 -2.26 -10.97
N ARG A 250 3.70 -1.81 -10.67
CA ARG A 250 4.74 -2.63 -10.06
C ARG A 250 4.48 -2.82 -8.57
N ARG A 251 4.62 -4.06 -8.10
CA ARG A 251 4.58 -4.44 -6.68
C ARG A 251 5.86 -5.18 -6.31
N ILE A 252 6.37 -4.90 -5.13
CA ILE A 252 7.49 -5.58 -4.51
C ILE A 252 6.95 -6.45 -3.40
N PHE A 253 7.41 -7.68 -3.34
CA PHE A 253 6.98 -8.71 -2.40
C PHE A 253 8.18 -9.25 -1.65
N VAL A 254 7.98 -9.56 -0.38
CA VAL A 254 9.01 -10.14 0.47
C VAL A 254 8.37 -11.13 1.44
N ILE A 255 9.00 -12.30 1.56
CA ILE A 255 8.72 -13.30 2.59
C ILE A 255 10.03 -13.63 3.29
N ALA A 256 10.08 -13.43 4.60
CA ALA A 256 11.25 -13.72 5.43
C ALA A 256 10.85 -14.70 6.53
N VAL A 257 11.56 -15.83 6.61
CA VAL A 257 11.36 -16.87 7.63
C VAL A 257 12.55 -16.84 8.58
N LYS A 258 12.28 -16.56 9.86
CA LYS A 258 13.31 -16.51 10.92
C LYS A 258 13.93 -17.88 11.14
N GLN A 259 15.26 -17.96 11.16
CA GLN A 259 16.05 -19.18 11.39
C GLN A 259 16.35 -19.40 12.88
#